data_9541221e122989331380986f38ba4597
#
_entry.id   9541221e122989331380986f38ba4597
#
_cell.length_a   1.000
_cell.length_b   1.000
_cell.length_c   1.000
_cell.angle_alpha   90.00
_cell.angle_beta   90.00
_cell.angle_gamma   90.00
#
_symmetry.space_group_name_H-M   'P 1'
#
loop_
_entity.id
_entity.type
_entity.pdbx_description
1 polymer ?
#
loop_
_entity_poly.entity_id
_entity_poly.type
_entity_poly.pdbx_seq_one_letter_code
_entity_poly.pdbx_strand_id
1 'polypeptide(L)'
;MNVDMQKEQNVQKSEQKKKKKAGKIFLIILAALLLLCMGAYIYVIKSYSLTKIQVSGNVHYTKDEVIDIVTKGKKADNTLFFYIENKLHPVEDVTFVDKFQIEVIGKHTVTITVYEKSMAGCVIYMDQYIYFDNDGRVLETSAEKL
;
A
#
# COMPACT_ATOMS: atom_id res chain seq x y z
N MET A 1 -59.61 22.60 -31.25
CA MET A 1 -59.02 22.94 -29.94
C MET A 1 -58.79 21.75 -29.01
N ASN A 2 -59.58 20.67 -29.05
CA ASN A 2 -59.37 19.51 -28.18
C ASN A 2 -58.31 18.48 -28.67
N VAL A 3 -58.05 18.39 -29.96
CA VAL A 3 -57.14 17.39 -30.55
C VAL A 3 -55.67 17.73 -30.30
N ASP A 4 -55.33 19.03 -30.29
CA ASP A 4 -53.95 19.47 -30.08
C ASP A 4 -53.51 19.29 -28.61
N MET A 5 -54.39 19.57 -27.65
CA MET A 5 -54.12 19.34 -26.21
C MET A 5 -53.92 17.84 -25.90
N GLN A 6 -54.65 16.96 -26.57
CA GLN A 6 -54.45 15.49 -26.37
C GLN A 6 -53.12 15.01 -26.96
N LYS A 7 -52.66 15.59 -28.07
CA LYS A 7 -51.35 15.28 -28.65
C LYS A 7 -50.20 15.70 -27.72
N GLU A 8 -50.26 16.91 -27.17
CA GLU A 8 -49.24 17.42 -26.24
C GLU A 8 -49.17 16.57 -24.94
N GLN A 9 -50.30 16.19 -24.39
CA GLN A 9 -50.35 15.31 -23.21
C GLN A 9 -49.77 13.92 -23.48
N ASN A 10 -50.00 13.36 -24.66
CA ASN A 10 -49.45 12.08 -25.07
C ASN A 10 -47.93 12.13 -25.29
N VAL A 11 -47.41 13.23 -25.85
CA VAL A 11 -45.98 13.47 -26.04
C VAL A 11 -45.29 13.62 -24.67
N GLN A 12 -45.82 14.43 -23.78
CA GLN A 12 -45.25 14.59 -22.41
C GLN A 12 -45.29 13.27 -21.64
N LYS A 13 -46.34 12.48 -21.73
CA LYS A 13 -46.44 11.16 -21.11
C LYS A 13 -45.41 10.16 -21.66
N SER A 14 -45.14 10.22 -22.97
CA SER A 14 -44.12 9.39 -23.61
C SER A 14 -42.70 9.77 -23.21
N GLU A 15 -42.40 11.04 -23.07
CA GLU A 15 -41.09 11.53 -22.61
C GLU A 15 -40.82 11.18 -21.13
N GLN A 16 -41.82 11.34 -20.27
CA GLN A 16 -41.72 10.93 -18.87
C GLN A 16 -41.49 9.43 -18.73
N LYS A 17 -42.15 8.60 -19.56
CA LYS A 17 -41.90 7.14 -19.59
C LYS A 17 -40.49 6.80 -20.06
N LYS A 18 -39.94 7.53 -21.07
CA LYS A 18 -38.56 7.34 -21.52
C LYS A 18 -37.55 7.72 -20.45
N LYS A 19 -37.72 8.86 -19.76
CA LYS A 19 -36.85 9.30 -18.66
C LYS A 19 -36.88 8.30 -17.49
N LYS A 20 -38.05 7.79 -17.12
CA LYS A 20 -38.16 6.74 -16.06
C LYS A 20 -37.51 5.41 -16.45
N LYS A 21 -37.58 5.01 -17.73
CA LYS A 21 -36.87 3.79 -18.22
C LYS A 21 -35.37 4.02 -18.26
N ALA A 22 -34.86 5.17 -18.70
CA ALA A 22 -33.45 5.51 -18.70
C ALA A 22 -32.86 5.50 -17.26
N GLY A 23 -33.58 6.06 -16.28
CA GLY A 23 -33.17 6.01 -14.86
C GLY A 23 -33.09 4.59 -14.30
N LYS A 24 -34.03 3.71 -14.66
CA LYS A 24 -33.99 2.29 -14.25
C LYS A 24 -32.81 1.55 -14.89
N ILE A 25 -32.52 1.79 -16.17
CA ILE A 25 -31.39 1.18 -16.85
C ILE A 25 -30.06 1.66 -16.23
N PHE A 26 -29.94 2.95 -15.92
CA PHE A 26 -28.79 3.50 -15.23
C PHE A 26 -28.57 2.85 -13.84
N LEU A 27 -29.64 2.67 -13.06
CA LEU A 27 -29.58 1.98 -11.76
C LEU A 27 -29.12 0.52 -11.89
N ILE A 28 -29.60 -0.18 -12.93
CA ILE A 28 -29.20 -1.60 -13.18
C ILE A 28 -27.71 -1.66 -13.56
N ILE A 29 -27.24 -0.76 -14.41
CA ILE A 29 -25.82 -0.69 -14.79
C ILE A 29 -24.94 -0.37 -13.58
N LEU A 30 -25.37 0.59 -12.75
CA LEU A 30 -24.66 0.93 -11.51
C LEU A 30 -24.61 -0.26 -10.55
N ALA A 31 -25.72 -0.97 -10.36
CA ALA A 31 -25.75 -2.16 -9.52
C ALA A 31 -24.87 -3.28 -10.06
N ALA A 32 -24.87 -3.52 -11.37
CA ALA A 32 -24.00 -4.49 -12.01
C ALA A 32 -22.50 -4.12 -11.83
N LEU A 33 -22.16 -2.84 -11.96
CA LEU A 33 -20.80 -2.34 -11.73
C LEU A 33 -20.36 -2.56 -10.28
N LEU A 34 -21.22 -2.26 -9.32
CA LEU A 34 -20.94 -2.51 -7.89
C LEU A 34 -20.72 -4.00 -7.59
N LEU A 35 -21.53 -4.88 -8.15
CA LEU A 35 -21.36 -6.33 -7.99
C LEU A 35 -20.05 -6.81 -8.61
N LEU A 36 -19.66 -6.28 -9.76
CA LEU A 36 -18.40 -6.60 -10.42
C LEU A 36 -17.20 -6.13 -9.57
N CYS A 37 -17.25 -4.89 -9.05
CA CYS A 37 -16.22 -4.36 -8.14
C CYS A 37 -16.11 -5.20 -6.86
N MET A 38 -17.23 -5.60 -6.27
CA MET A 38 -17.25 -6.45 -5.08
C MET A 38 -16.65 -7.84 -5.36
N GLY A 39 -16.98 -8.44 -6.50
CA GLY A 39 -16.40 -9.71 -6.94
C GLY A 39 -14.88 -9.61 -7.15
N ALA A 40 -14.42 -8.56 -7.80
CA ALA A 40 -12.99 -8.29 -7.99
C ALA A 40 -12.26 -8.09 -6.65
N TYR A 41 -12.85 -7.36 -5.72
CA TYR A 41 -12.30 -7.15 -4.38
C TYR A 41 -12.13 -8.47 -3.61
N ILE A 42 -13.17 -9.32 -3.60
CA ILE A 42 -13.11 -10.64 -2.95
C ILE A 42 -12.06 -11.53 -3.62
N TYR A 43 -11.96 -11.48 -4.95
CA TYR A 43 -10.95 -12.22 -5.70
C TYR A 43 -9.53 -11.82 -5.31
N VAL A 44 -9.26 -10.51 -5.20
CA VAL A 44 -7.94 -9.99 -4.78
C VAL A 44 -7.60 -10.44 -3.36
N ILE A 45 -8.54 -10.31 -2.41
CA ILE A 45 -8.30 -10.73 -1.03
C ILE A 45 -7.94 -12.22 -0.96
N LYS A 46 -8.69 -13.07 -1.63
CA LYS A 46 -8.46 -14.53 -1.57
C LYS A 46 -7.27 -15.00 -2.39
N SER A 47 -6.97 -14.34 -3.51
CA SER A 47 -5.93 -14.77 -4.44
C SER A 47 -4.53 -14.27 -4.08
N TYR A 48 -4.41 -13.21 -3.27
CA TYR A 48 -3.15 -12.53 -2.93
C TYR A 48 -2.87 -12.58 -1.42
N SER A 49 -3.14 -13.70 -0.76
CA SER A 49 -2.78 -13.88 0.65
C SER A 49 -1.25 -13.93 0.79
N LEU A 50 -0.69 -13.05 1.64
CA LEU A 50 0.75 -13.02 1.92
C LEU A 50 1.12 -14.19 2.84
N THR A 51 1.96 -15.09 2.36
CA THR A 51 2.42 -16.27 3.12
C THR A 51 3.92 -16.30 3.33
N LYS A 52 4.68 -15.59 2.50
CA LYS A 52 6.14 -15.60 2.56
C LYS A 52 6.71 -14.19 2.40
N ILE A 53 7.52 -13.78 3.35
CA ILE A 53 8.34 -12.58 3.28
C ILE A 53 9.80 -13.00 3.19
N GLN A 54 10.50 -12.54 2.16
CA GLN A 54 11.92 -12.73 1.99
C GLN A 54 12.64 -11.43 2.36
N VAL A 55 13.75 -11.54 3.07
CA VAL A 55 14.57 -10.38 3.46
C VAL A 55 15.97 -10.55 2.91
N SER A 56 16.51 -9.49 2.34
CA SER A 56 17.86 -9.41 1.80
C SER A 56 18.53 -8.08 2.11
N GLY A 57 19.85 -8.05 2.10
CA GLY A 57 20.63 -6.83 2.34
C GLY A 57 20.71 -6.39 3.81
N ASN A 58 20.19 -7.18 4.72
CA ASN A 58 20.26 -6.93 6.16
C ASN A 58 21.62 -7.40 6.71
N VAL A 59 22.34 -6.53 7.41
CA VAL A 59 23.63 -6.81 8.09
C VAL A 59 23.47 -6.63 9.60
N HIS A 60 22.94 -5.49 10.05
CA HIS A 60 22.76 -5.16 11.47
C HIS A 60 21.49 -5.78 12.08
N TYR A 61 20.47 -6.00 11.29
CA TYR A 61 19.21 -6.59 11.76
C TYR A 61 19.04 -8.01 11.29
N THR A 62 18.46 -8.86 12.12
CA THR A 62 18.01 -10.19 11.73
C THR A 62 16.81 -10.09 10.78
N LYS A 63 16.51 -11.17 10.04
CA LYS A 63 15.34 -11.20 9.14
C LYS A 63 14.03 -10.97 9.89
N ASP A 64 13.91 -11.55 11.08
CA ASP A 64 12.68 -11.44 11.88
C ASP A 64 12.49 -10.01 12.39
N GLU A 65 13.56 -9.35 12.84
CA GLU A 65 13.52 -7.93 13.25
C GLU A 65 13.12 -7.02 12.07
N VAL A 66 13.67 -7.25 10.88
CA VAL A 66 13.26 -6.48 9.66
C VAL A 66 11.79 -6.69 9.37
N ILE A 67 11.30 -7.93 9.45
CA ILE A 67 9.88 -8.22 9.23
C ILE A 67 9.03 -7.48 10.26
N ASP A 68 9.38 -7.54 11.54
CA ASP A 68 8.66 -6.86 12.61
C ASP A 68 8.63 -5.34 12.43
N ILE A 69 9.77 -4.74 12.05
CA ILE A 69 9.87 -3.30 11.80
C ILE A 69 8.94 -2.89 10.66
N VAL A 70 8.97 -3.62 9.54
CA VAL A 70 8.23 -3.25 8.33
C VAL A 70 6.73 -3.57 8.44
N THR A 71 6.36 -4.59 9.23
CA THR A 71 4.95 -4.99 9.43
C THR A 71 4.28 -4.28 10.60
N LYS A 72 5.05 -3.61 11.46
CA LYS A 72 4.54 -2.96 12.67
C LYS A 72 3.41 -1.96 12.35
N GLY A 73 2.23 -2.24 12.89
CA GLY A 73 1.04 -1.40 12.69
C GLY A 73 0.38 -1.53 11.31
N LYS A 74 0.83 -2.45 10.45
CA LYS A 74 0.32 -2.68 9.11
C LYS A 74 -0.33 -4.05 8.98
N LYS A 75 -1.30 -4.17 8.06
CA LYS A 75 -1.93 -5.45 7.74
C LYS A 75 -1.07 -6.21 6.74
N ALA A 76 -0.48 -7.31 7.17
CA ALA A 76 0.36 -8.19 6.35
C ALA A 76 -0.37 -9.43 5.82
N ASP A 77 -1.71 -9.36 5.70
CA ASP A 77 -2.52 -10.52 5.29
C ASP A 77 -2.59 -10.69 3.76
N ASN A 78 -2.37 -9.59 3.03
CA ASN A 78 -2.49 -9.58 1.57
C ASN A 78 -1.29 -8.89 0.93
N THR A 79 -0.70 -9.57 -0.06
CA THR A 79 0.52 -9.13 -0.75
C THR A 79 0.41 -7.75 -1.39
N LEU A 80 -0.72 -7.49 -2.08
CA LEU A 80 -0.93 -6.21 -2.77
C LEU A 80 -1.21 -5.08 -1.79
N PHE A 81 -2.04 -5.32 -0.78
CA PHE A 81 -2.34 -4.31 0.24
C PHE A 81 -1.09 -3.98 1.05
N PHE A 82 -0.31 -4.98 1.45
CA PHE A 82 0.97 -4.77 2.13
C PHE A 82 1.94 -3.92 1.30
N TYR A 83 2.05 -4.21 -0.01
CA TYR A 83 2.89 -3.43 -0.91
C TYR A 83 2.42 -1.96 -1.03
N ILE A 84 1.11 -1.76 -1.25
CA ILE A 84 0.54 -0.42 -1.40
C ILE A 84 0.69 0.39 -0.10
N GLU A 85 0.41 -0.23 1.05
CA GLU A 85 0.52 0.42 2.35
C GLU A 85 1.95 0.86 2.66
N ASN A 86 2.95 0.01 2.38
CA ASN A 86 4.35 0.39 2.55
C ASN A 86 4.83 1.45 1.55
N LYS A 87 4.24 1.49 0.35
CA LYS A 87 4.54 2.53 -0.64
C LYS A 87 3.95 3.89 -0.24
N LEU A 88 2.78 3.91 0.37
CA LEU A 88 2.11 5.14 0.84
C LEU A 88 2.67 5.62 2.19
N HIS A 89 3.03 4.69 3.05
CA HIS A 89 3.56 4.93 4.39
C HIS A 89 4.86 4.14 4.57
N PRO A 90 5.97 4.59 3.95
CA PRO A 90 7.26 3.94 4.12
C PRO A 90 7.68 3.99 5.60
N VAL A 91 8.47 3.01 6.00
CA VAL A 91 9.11 3.02 7.31
C VAL A 91 10.34 3.88 7.21
N GLU A 92 10.42 4.91 8.05
CA GLU A 92 11.49 5.88 8.10
C GLU A 92 12.15 5.88 9.49
N ASP A 93 13.30 6.53 9.62
CA ASP A 93 14.02 6.74 10.87
C ASP A 93 14.40 5.46 11.64
N VAL A 94 14.75 4.40 10.91
CA VAL A 94 15.33 3.21 11.50
C VAL A 94 16.85 3.36 11.57
N THR A 95 17.42 3.09 12.75
CA THR A 95 18.87 3.13 12.97
C THR A 95 19.58 2.18 11.99
N PHE A 96 20.70 2.59 11.41
CA PHE A 96 21.47 1.85 10.39
C PHE A 96 20.77 1.62 9.05
N VAL A 97 19.48 1.93 8.88
CA VAL A 97 18.75 1.72 7.63
C VAL A 97 18.52 3.04 6.92
N ASP A 98 18.92 3.10 5.64
CA ASP A 98 18.60 4.20 4.73
C ASP A 98 17.16 4.08 4.24
N LYS A 99 16.81 2.92 3.70
CA LYS A 99 15.46 2.63 3.21
C LYS A 99 15.15 1.14 3.13
N PHE A 100 13.88 0.81 3.15
CA PHE A 100 13.35 -0.49 2.79
C PHE A 100 12.73 -0.44 1.40
N GLN A 101 13.16 -1.33 0.52
CA GLN A 101 12.53 -1.51 -0.80
C GLN A 101 11.70 -2.79 -0.77
N ILE A 102 10.41 -2.69 -1.09
CA ILE A 102 9.48 -3.80 -1.05
C ILE A 102 9.05 -4.13 -2.47
N GLU A 103 9.19 -5.39 -2.85
CA GLU A 103 8.85 -5.89 -4.18
C GLU A 103 7.94 -7.11 -4.09
N VAL A 104 6.93 -7.14 -4.95
CA VAL A 104 6.02 -8.29 -5.08
C VAL A 104 6.60 -9.26 -6.09
N ILE A 105 7.10 -10.43 -5.61
CA ILE A 105 7.66 -11.48 -6.46
C ILE A 105 6.57 -12.40 -7.01
N GLY A 106 5.47 -12.53 -6.29
CA GLY A 106 4.34 -13.39 -6.70
C GLY A 106 3.09 -13.12 -5.87
N LYS A 107 2.04 -13.91 -6.12
CA LYS A 107 0.76 -13.72 -5.42
C LYS A 107 0.86 -13.82 -3.90
N HIS A 108 1.83 -14.59 -3.41
CA HIS A 108 1.95 -14.95 -1.99
C HIS A 108 3.29 -14.56 -1.39
N THR A 109 4.17 -13.90 -2.15
CA THR A 109 5.54 -13.63 -1.74
C THR A 109 5.92 -12.19 -1.98
N VAL A 110 6.51 -11.58 -0.95
CA VAL A 110 7.11 -10.25 -0.99
C VAL A 110 8.59 -10.37 -0.63
N THR A 111 9.43 -9.58 -1.29
CA THR A 111 10.82 -9.38 -0.91
C THR A 111 10.98 -7.99 -0.32
N ILE A 112 11.64 -7.93 0.84
CA ILE A 112 12.09 -6.70 1.48
C ILE A 112 13.60 -6.64 1.30
N THR A 113 14.09 -5.65 0.55
CA THR A 113 15.51 -5.35 0.44
C THR A 113 15.84 -4.20 1.38
N VAL A 114 16.77 -4.44 2.29
CA VAL A 114 17.26 -3.45 3.24
C VAL A 114 18.46 -2.74 2.61
N TYR A 115 18.40 -1.43 2.51
CA TYR A 115 19.54 -0.59 2.17
C TYR A 115 20.06 0.03 3.47
N GLU A 116 21.21 -0.43 3.91
CA GLU A 116 21.81 0.07 5.16
C GLU A 116 22.64 1.31 4.91
N LYS A 117 22.68 2.19 5.89
CA LYS A 117 23.52 3.39 5.89
C LYS A 117 24.98 2.98 5.97
N SER A 118 25.80 3.56 5.11
CA SER A 118 27.24 3.34 5.17
C SER A 118 27.81 4.14 6.33
N MET A 119 28.56 3.47 7.20
CA MET A 119 29.37 4.13 8.22
C MET A 119 30.46 4.95 7.55
N ALA A 120 30.43 6.28 7.72
CA ALA A 120 31.39 7.20 7.14
C ALA A 120 32.65 7.35 7.99
N GLY A 121 32.50 7.24 9.32
CA GLY A 121 33.60 7.37 10.24
C GLY A 121 33.18 7.22 11.70
N CYS A 122 34.15 7.31 12.59
CA CYS A 122 33.91 7.41 14.02
C CYS A 122 34.78 8.51 14.64
N VAL A 123 34.28 9.12 15.70
CA VAL A 123 35.04 10.01 16.59
C VAL A 123 35.03 9.46 18.00
N ILE A 124 36.11 9.71 18.73
CA ILE A 124 36.18 9.33 20.14
C ILE A 124 35.81 10.57 20.96
N TYR A 125 34.80 10.45 21.80
CA TYR A 125 34.37 11.49 22.71
C TYR A 125 33.97 10.87 24.05
N MET A 126 34.53 11.36 25.16
CA MET A 126 34.29 10.85 26.52
C MET A 126 34.47 9.33 26.64
N ASP A 127 35.58 8.79 26.10
CA ASP A 127 35.89 7.36 26.08
C ASP A 127 34.84 6.48 25.36
N GLN A 128 34.05 7.08 24.46
CA GLN A 128 33.10 6.38 23.62
C GLN A 128 33.40 6.60 22.14
N TYR A 129 33.17 5.58 21.33
CA TYR A 129 33.21 5.64 19.87
C TYR A 129 31.83 6.07 19.36
N ILE A 130 31.75 7.23 18.72
CA ILE A 130 30.55 7.74 18.10
C ILE A 130 30.68 7.53 16.60
N TYR A 131 29.83 6.66 16.05
CA TYR A 131 29.79 6.33 14.62
C TYR A 131 28.74 7.19 13.92
N PHE A 132 29.09 7.68 12.72
CA PHE A 132 28.22 8.55 11.93
C PHE A 132 28.20 8.16 10.45
N ASP A 133 27.09 8.47 9.78
CA ASP A 133 26.93 8.29 8.34
C ASP A 133 27.54 9.45 7.53
N ASN A 134 27.40 9.37 6.18
CA ASN A 134 27.89 10.41 5.26
C ASN A 134 27.18 11.77 5.44
N ASP A 135 26.00 11.77 6.05
CA ASP A 135 25.23 12.99 6.36
C ASP A 135 25.57 13.58 7.73
N GLY A 136 26.51 12.96 8.47
CA GLY A 136 26.91 13.36 9.81
C GLY A 136 25.92 12.99 10.91
N ARG A 137 24.96 12.10 10.63
CA ARG A 137 24.03 11.60 11.64
C ARG A 137 24.67 10.50 12.46
N VAL A 138 24.52 10.55 13.76
CA VAL A 138 25.02 9.50 14.66
C VAL A 138 24.22 8.23 14.40
N LEU A 139 24.93 7.15 14.10
CA LEU A 139 24.38 5.81 13.91
C LEU A 139 24.37 5.03 15.23
N GLU A 140 25.51 5.06 15.94
CA GLU A 140 25.69 4.31 17.17
C GLU A 140 26.74 4.98 18.07
N THR A 141 26.64 4.71 19.37
CA THR A 141 27.67 5.06 20.36
C THR A 141 28.04 3.80 21.13
N SER A 142 29.32 3.42 21.12
CA SER A 142 29.81 2.20 21.75
C SER A 142 31.02 2.50 22.62
N ALA A 143 31.17 1.78 23.72
CA ALA A 143 32.39 1.84 24.56
C ALA A 143 33.56 1.07 23.92
N GLU A 144 33.27 0.14 23.03
CA GLU A 144 34.27 -0.63 22.30
C GLU A 144 34.24 -0.26 20.81
N LYS A 145 35.37 -0.39 20.15
CA LYS A 145 35.48 -0.16 18.72
C LYS A 145 34.80 -1.30 17.95
N LEU A 146 33.83 -0.98 17.11
CA LEU A 146 33.17 -1.91 16.20
C LEU A 146 34.09 -2.33 15.05
#